data_14146b098c0991565079053ab8f08b64
#
_entry.id   14146b098c0991565079053ab8f08b64
#
_cell.length_a   1.000
_cell.length_b   1.000
_cell.length_c   1.000
_cell.angle_alpha   90.00
_cell.angle_beta   90.00
_cell.angle_gamma   90.00
#
_symmetry.space_group_name_H-M   'P 1'
#
loop_
_entity.id
_entity.type
_entity.pdbx_description
1 polymer ?
#
loop_
_entity_poly.entity_id
_entity_poly.type
_entity_poly.pdbx_seq_one_letter_code
_entity_poly.pdbx_strand_id
1 'polypeptide(L)'
;LPIILLSLLLFLNSCTFSTLSQLWKHDSGFKDENTLMREGVEAFNNRSYKKAIERFQAIKDQYPFSTYVLLAELKIADAYYNRKEYNDAVYAYEDFMKLHPRNEAVPYALFQVGMSYFKQMRTIDRDQDITRKAVAEFQRLIRTYPDSPFRIRAENRLSICLQNLANHEMYVGRFYFKEDQYKAAKARFEGVIKNFPDLGQYNEAFSYIKKCQIQLAKLEEKEVKKREKEEKRNQEEAPEKKKEEKTT
;
A
#
# COMPACT_ATOMS: atom_id res chain seq x y z
N LEU A 1 75.58 43.02 20.12
CA LEU A 1 74.26 43.37 19.65
C LEU A 1 73.67 42.42 18.55
N PRO A 2 74.44 41.81 17.64
CA PRO A 2 73.86 40.95 16.58
C PRO A 2 73.47 39.53 17.04
N ILE A 3 74.03 39.04 18.16
CA ILE A 3 73.72 37.67 18.62
C ILE A 3 72.35 37.56 19.32
N ILE A 4 71.89 38.62 19.99
CA ILE A 4 70.61 38.64 20.67
C ILE A 4 69.45 38.71 19.67
N LEU A 5 69.65 39.36 18.49
CA LEU A 5 68.60 39.43 17.46
C LEU A 5 68.40 38.08 16.72
N LEU A 6 69.46 37.24 16.65
CA LEU A 6 69.36 35.91 16.00
C LEU A 6 68.66 34.89 16.89
N SER A 7 68.76 35.02 18.22
CA SER A 7 68.05 34.13 19.14
C SER A 7 66.56 34.40 19.21
N LEU A 8 66.13 35.66 19.03
CA LEU A 8 64.74 36.05 19.03
C LEU A 8 63.95 35.54 17.79
N LEU A 9 64.66 35.40 16.66
CA LEU A 9 64.08 34.85 15.41
C LEU A 9 63.83 33.33 15.44
N LEU A 10 64.58 32.57 16.29
CA LEU A 10 64.40 31.13 16.44
C LEU A 10 63.20 30.74 17.33
N PHE A 11 62.79 31.61 18.26
CA PHE A 11 61.63 31.34 19.12
C PHE A 11 60.28 31.65 18.44
N LEU A 12 60.26 32.46 17.38
CA LEU A 12 59.01 32.79 16.64
C LEU A 12 58.59 31.69 15.66
N ASN A 13 59.51 30.77 15.27
CA ASN A 13 59.17 29.69 14.33
C ASN A 13 58.60 28.42 15.00
N SER A 14 58.71 28.29 16.34
CA SER A 14 58.24 27.09 17.02
C SER A 14 56.72 27.09 17.36
N CYS A 15 56.10 28.26 17.37
CA CYS A 15 54.71 28.37 17.80
C CYS A 15 53.69 28.41 16.62
N THR A 16 54.15 28.72 15.41
CA THR A 16 53.29 28.84 14.24
C THR A 16 53.08 27.53 13.48
N PHE A 17 53.98 26.57 13.65
CA PHE A 17 53.90 25.29 12.92
C PHE A 17 52.84 24.35 13.53
N SER A 18 52.59 24.43 14.84
CA SER A 18 51.57 23.60 15.48
C SER A 18 50.14 24.11 15.20
N THR A 19 49.96 25.44 15.03
CA THR A 19 48.69 26.05 14.68
C THR A 19 48.37 25.87 13.20
N LEU A 20 49.38 25.86 12.32
CA LEU A 20 49.20 25.62 10.90
C LEU A 20 48.78 24.16 10.61
N SER A 21 49.28 23.19 11.36
CA SER A 21 48.88 21.79 11.25
C SER A 21 47.45 21.52 11.72
N GLN A 22 46.90 22.35 12.61
CA GLN A 22 45.48 22.30 13.01
C GLN A 22 44.57 23.00 12.03
N LEU A 23 45.03 24.03 11.35
CA LEU A 23 44.29 24.70 10.26
C LEU A 23 44.20 23.87 8.98
N TRP A 24 45.14 22.91 8.80
CA TRP A 24 45.14 21.97 7.65
C TRP A 24 44.48 20.62 7.98
N LYS A 25 43.95 20.40 9.18
CA LYS A 25 42.84 19.47 9.37
C LYS A 25 41.59 20.14 8.80
N HIS A 26 41.61 20.36 7.52
CA HIS A 26 40.40 20.47 6.73
C HIS A 26 39.66 19.17 7.02
N ASP A 27 38.72 19.23 7.91
CA ASP A 27 37.70 18.20 8.07
C ASP A 27 37.07 18.11 6.67
N SER A 28 37.70 17.32 5.82
CA SER A 28 37.12 16.94 4.56
C SER A 28 35.86 16.26 5.01
N GLY A 29 34.73 16.92 4.82
CA GLY A 29 33.39 16.46 5.25
C GLY A 29 33.02 15.09 4.69
N PHE A 30 34.02 14.36 4.21
CA PHE A 30 34.01 13.03 3.66
C PHE A 30 34.19 12.04 4.80
N LYS A 31 33.10 11.49 5.30
CA LYS A 31 33.14 10.40 6.28
C LYS A 31 33.35 9.09 5.53
N ASP A 32 34.25 8.24 6.04
CA ASP A 32 34.43 6.90 5.50
C ASP A 32 33.14 6.06 5.62
N GLU A 33 33.03 5.03 4.79
CA GLU A 33 31.83 4.20 4.67
C GLU A 33 31.43 3.49 5.98
N ASN A 34 32.42 3.08 6.80
CA ASN A 34 32.14 2.44 8.09
C ASN A 34 31.55 3.44 9.08
N THR A 35 32.04 4.68 9.08
CA THR A 35 31.51 5.76 9.92
C THR A 35 30.09 6.11 9.51
N LEU A 36 29.81 6.25 8.19
CA LEU A 36 28.46 6.51 7.67
C LEU A 36 27.51 5.38 8.05
N MET A 37 27.95 4.11 7.89
CA MET A 37 27.11 2.95 8.25
C MET A 37 26.80 2.93 9.74
N ARG A 38 27.80 3.10 10.61
CA ARG A 38 27.60 3.14 12.06
C ARG A 38 26.67 4.26 12.48
N GLU A 39 26.88 5.48 11.99
CA GLU A 39 26.00 6.63 12.29
C GLU A 39 24.58 6.42 11.77
N GLY A 40 24.42 5.81 10.58
CA GLY A 40 23.13 5.47 10.00
C GLY A 40 22.36 4.47 10.86
N VAL A 41 23.02 3.39 11.29
CA VAL A 41 22.43 2.37 12.18
C VAL A 41 22.10 2.96 13.55
N GLU A 42 22.98 3.76 14.14
CA GLU A 42 22.72 4.44 15.40
C GLU A 42 21.50 5.38 15.29
N ALA A 43 21.45 6.21 14.25
CA ALA A 43 20.33 7.08 14.01
C ALA A 43 19.01 6.29 13.81
N PHE A 44 19.05 5.17 13.09
CA PHE A 44 17.92 4.30 12.89
C PHE A 44 17.40 3.71 14.22
N ASN A 45 18.28 3.18 15.04
CA ASN A 45 17.96 2.59 16.35
C ASN A 45 17.39 3.66 17.31
N ASN A 46 17.90 4.89 17.23
CA ASN A 46 17.38 6.04 17.98
C ASN A 46 16.10 6.66 17.35
N ARG A 47 15.50 6.01 16.35
CA ARG A 47 14.30 6.45 15.60
C ARG A 47 14.49 7.81 14.89
N SER A 48 15.71 8.27 14.75
CA SER A 48 16.07 9.46 13.95
C SER A 48 16.14 9.11 12.47
N TYR A 49 15.02 8.62 11.93
CA TYR A 49 14.97 8.00 10.61
C TYR A 49 15.40 8.93 9.48
N LYS A 50 15.10 10.25 9.58
CA LYS A 50 15.57 11.21 8.58
C LYS A 50 17.10 11.23 8.51
N LYS A 51 17.77 11.32 9.67
CA LYS A 51 19.24 11.28 9.76
C LYS A 51 19.79 9.93 9.27
N ALA A 52 19.09 8.83 9.59
CA ALA A 52 19.47 7.50 9.10
C ALA A 52 19.44 7.44 7.57
N ILE A 53 18.38 7.92 6.93
CA ILE A 53 18.25 8.01 5.46
C ILE A 53 19.40 8.83 4.87
N GLU A 54 19.73 10.00 5.43
CA GLU A 54 20.82 10.85 4.97
C GLU A 54 22.19 10.12 5.03
N ARG A 55 22.44 9.34 6.08
CA ARG A 55 23.68 8.56 6.21
C ARG A 55 23.77 7.38 5.25
N PHE A 56 22.68 6.63 5.12
CA PHE A 56 22.61 5.51 4.16
C PHE A 56 22.63 6.00 2.71
N GLN A 57 22.00 7.12 2.41
CA GLN A 57 22.08 7.72 1.08
C GLN A 57 23.51 8.18 0.75
N ALA A 58 24.22 8.76 1.73
CA ALA A 58 25.63 9.13 1.53
C ALA A 58 26.53 7.92 1.21
N ILE A 59 26.23 6.73 1.74
CA ILE A 59 26.93 5.50 1.35
C ILE A 59 26.68 5.19 -0.13
N LYS A 60 25.45 5.22 -0.58
CA LYS A 60 25.10 4.94 -1.98
C LYS A 60 25.77 5.91 -2.94
N ASP A 61 25.81 7.20 -2.59
CA ASP A 61 26.29 8.27 -3.47
C ASP A 61 27.83 8.34 -3.49
N GLN A 62 28.48 8.15 -2.35
CA GLN A 62 29.94 8.31 -2.21
C GLN A 62 30.69 7.00 -2.40
N TYR A 63 30.07 5.87 -2.10
CA TYR A 63 30.67 4.54 -2.11
C TYR A 63 29.81 3.50 -2.86
N PRO A 64 29.50 3.72 -4.15
CA PRO A 64 28.56 2.88 -4.90
C PRO A 64 29.00 1.42 -5.07
N PHE A 65 30.29 1.11 -4.84
CA PHE A 65 30.83 -0.24 -4.90
C PHE A 65 31.05 -0.85 -3.51
N SER A 66 30.61 -0.18 -2.45
CA SER A 66 30.73 -0.69 -1.10
C SER A 66 29.83 -1.90 -0.89
N THR A 67 30.29 -2.85 -0.08
CA THR A 67 29.49 -3.99 0.40
C THR A 67 28.29 -3.53 1.25
N TYR A 68 28.32 -2.32 1.78
CA TYR A 68 27.22 -1.73 2.56
C TYR A 68 26.06 -1.21 1.73
N VAL A 69 26.21 -1.03 0.41
CA VAL A 69 25.15 -0.44 -0.45
C VAL A 69 23.84 -1.21 -0.34
N LEU A 70 23.88 -2.54 -0.43
CA LEU A 70 22.69 -3.39 -0.32
C LEU A 70 21.95 -3.20 1.01
N LEU A 71 22.71 -3.16 2.10
CA LEU A 71 22.14 -2.94 3.43
C LEU A 71 21.62 -1.51 3.58
N ALA A 72 22.34 -0.52 3.05
CA ALA A 72 21.94 0.88 3.08
C ALA A 72 20.61 1.09 2.34
N GLU A 73 20.43 0.49 1.16
CA GLU A 73 19.16 0.56 0.40
C GLU A 73 17.99 -0.02 1.18
N LEU A 74 18.14 -1.19 1.76
CA LEU A 74 17.10 -1.79 2.60
C LEU A 74 16.81 -0.94 3.84
N LYS A 75 17.84 -0.37 4.47
CA LYS A 75 17.66 0.48 5.65
C LYS A 75 17.01 1.82 5.35
N ILE A 76 17.20 2.38 4.15
CA ILE A 76 16.45 3.53 3.66
C ILE A 76 14.96 3.18 3.56
N ALA A 77 14.62 2.06 2.94
CA ALA A 77 13.25 1.59 2.80
C ALA A 77 12.60 1.31 4.18
N ASP A 78 13.33 0.64 5.09
CA ASP A 78 12.91 0.41 6.48
C ASP A 78 12.66 1.73 7.23
N ALA A 79 13.49 2.76 6.99
CA ALA A 79 13.35 4.05 7.63
C ALA A 79 12.11 4.80 7.15
N TYR A 80 11.81 4.79 5.85
CA TYR A 80 10.55 5.31 5.31
C TYR A 80 9.33 4.59 5.91
N TYR A 81 9.36 3.25 5.97
CA TYR A 81 8.29 2.47 6.58
C TYR A 81 8.04 2.86 8.04
N ASN A 82 9.10 3.00 8.83
CA ASN A 82 9.00 3.37 10.24
C ASN A 82 8.56 4.82 10.47
N ARG A 83 8.81 5.72 9.50
CA ARG A 83 8.25 7.08 9.45
C ARG A 83 6.78 7.11 9.04
N LYS A 84 6.21 5.96 8.65
CA LYS A 84 4.86 5.83 8.08
C LYS A 84 4.72 6.50 6.70
N GLU A 85 5.82 6.77 6.04
CA GLU A 85 5.89 7.22 4.64
C GLU A 85 5.82 5.99 3.74
N TYR A 86 4.64 5.35 3.76
CA TYR A 86 4.48 4.01 3.18
C TYR A 86 4.64 3.99 1.66
N ASN A 87 4.31 5.07 0.96
CA ASN A 87 4.51 5.14 -0.48
C ASN A 87 6.00 5.18 -0.82
N ASP A 88 6.78 6.01 -0.10
CA ASP A 88 8.23 6.08 -0.28
C ASP A 88 8.91 4.76 0.08
N ALA A 89 8.41 4.08 1.13
CA ALA A 89 8.87 2.75 1.48
C ALA A 89 8.61 1.73 0.35
N VAL A 90 7.42 1.75 -0.26
CA VAL A 90 7.08 0.88 -1.41
C VAL A 90 8.07 1.13 -2.54
N TYR A 91 8.29 2.38 -2.95
CA TYR A 91 9.25 2.71 -4.01
C TYR A 91 10.67 2.21 -3.69
N ALA A 92 11.14 2.45 -2.48
CA ALA A 92 12.48 2.05 -2.09
C ALA A 92 12.68 0.52 -2.05
N TYR A 93 11.68 -0.24 -1.58
CA TYR A 93 11.73 -1.71 -1.62
C TYR A 93 11.59 -2.26 -3.04
N GLU A 94 10.73 -1.68 -3.88
CA GLU A 94 10.57 -2.09 -5.28
C GLU A 94 11.86 -1.80 -6.07
N ASP A 95 12.50 -0.66 -5.85
CA ASP A 95 13.78 -0.31 -6.47
C ASP A 95 14.87 -1.30 -6.07
N PHE A 96 14.98 -1.64 -4.77
CA PHE A 96 15.88 -2.69 -4.31
C PHE A 96 15.63 -4.02 -5.03
N MET A 97 14.39 -4.47 -5.12
CA MET A 97 14.05 -5.73 -5.79
C MET A 97 14.35 -5.71 -7.29
N LYS A 98 14.20 -4.57 -7.93
CA LYS A 98 14.51 -4.36 -9.35
C LYS A 98 16.01 -4.38 -9.62
N LEU A 99 16.80 -3.72 -8.76
CA LEU A 99 18.26 -3.65 -8.89
C LEU A 99 18.92 -4.98 -8.48
N HIS A 100 18.35 -5.69 -7.53
CA HIS A 100 18.94 -6.89 -6.93
C HIS A 100 17.99 -8.11 -6.95
N PRO A 101 17.49 -8.54 -8.12
CA PRO A 101 16.39 -9.53 -8.21
C PRO A 101 16.74 -10.93 -7.68
N ARG A 102 18.03 -11.24 -7.51
CA ARG A 102 18.51 -12.52 -6.99
C ARG A 102 19.01 -12.45 -5.55
N ASN A 103 18.87 -11.29 -4.91
CA ASN A 103 19.32 -11.12 -3.53
C ASN A 103 18.41 -11.89 -2.56
N GLU A 104 18.99 -12.50 -1.55
CA GLU A 104 18.26 -13.26 -0.52
C GLU A 104 17.26 -12.43 0.30
N ALA A 105 17.45 -11.11 0.34
CA ALA A 105 16.54 -10.18 1.01
C ALA A 105 15.31 -9.79 0.17
N VAL A 106 15.19 -10.24 -1.10
CA VAL A 106 14.03 -9.94 -1.96
C VAL A 106 12.71 -10.40 -1.33
N PRO A 107 12.58 -11.60 -0.73
CA PRO A 107 11.34 -11.97 -0.02
C PRO A 107 11.00 -11.05 1.15
N TYR A 108 12.00 -10.53 1.87
CA TYR A 108 11.80 -9.53 2.91
C TYR A 108 11.25 -8.22 2.32
N ALA A 109 11.90 -7.69 1.29
CA ALA A 109 11.47 -6.46 0.63
C ALA A 109 10.03 -6.59 0.11
N LEU A 110 9.71 -7.70 -0.54
CA LEU A 110 8.37 -7.99 -1.05
C LEU A 110 7.31 -8.07 0.08
N PHE A 111 7.66 -8.71 1.20
CA PHE A 111 6.81 -8.71 2.38
C PHE A 111 6.54 -7.30 2.90
N GLN A 112 7.56 -6.46 2.94
CA GLN A 112 7.45 -5.09 3.43
C GLN A 112 6.67 -4.17 2.46
N VAL A 113 6.71 -4.40 1.15
CA VAL A 113 5.80 -3.76 0.19
C VAL A 113 4.35 -4.09 0.54
N GLY A 114 4.03 -5.39 0.69
CA GLY A 114 2.71 -5.84 1.13
C GLY A 114 2.29 -5.21 2.47
N MET A 115 3.21 -5.14 3.44
CA MET A 115 2.97 -4.50 4.74
C MET A 115 2.77 -2.99 4.64
N SER A 116 3.45 -2.31 3.73
CA SER A 116 3.27 -0.88 3.49
C SER A 116 1.86 -0.57 2.98
N TYR A 117 1.34 -1.35 2.04
CA TYR A 117 -0.07 -1.26 1.62
C TYR A 117 -1.03 -1.66 2.74
N PHE A 118 -0.74 -2.74 3.47
CA PHE A 118 -1.55 -3.20 4.60
C PHE A 118 -1.73 -2.10 5.67
N LYS A 119 -0.68 -1.35 5.97
CA LYS A 119 -0.73 -0.24 6.93
C LYS A 119 -1.56 0.97 6.45
N GLN A 120 -1.83 1.05 5.16
CA GLN A 120 -2.65 2.09 4.53
C GLN A 120 -4.10 1.66 4.30
N MET A 121 -4.46 0.40 4.65
CA MET A 121 -5.83 -0.09 4.51
C MET A 121 -6.82 0.83 5.22
N ARG A 122 -7.95 1.06 4.56
CA ARG A 122 -9.05 1.87 5.07
C ARG A 122 -10.21 1.01 5.56
N THR A 123 -11.18 1.65 6.19
CA THR A 123 -12.43 1.04 6.64
C THR A 123 -13.27 0.54 5.45
N ILE A 124 -14.20 -0.37 5.74
CA ILE A 124 -15.01 -1.07 4.71
C ILE A 124 -15.95 -0.16 3.92
N ASP A 125 -16.21 1.06 4.38
CA ASP A 125 -17.02 2.08 3.73
C ASP A 125 -16.22 2.93 2.71
N ARG A 126 -14.92 2.73 2.64
CA ARG A 126 -14.00 3.49 1.77
C ARG A 126 -13.52 2.64 0.60
N ASP A 127 -12.84 3.31 -0.34
CA ASP A 127 -12.18 2.64 -1.46
C ASP A 127 -11.19 1.58 -1.00
N GLN A 128 -11.16 0.43 -1.69
CA GLN A 128 -10.38 -0.75 -1.32
C GLN A 128 -9.18 -1.02 -2.25
N ASP A 129 -8.78 -0.08 -3.10
CA ASP A 129 -7.67 -0.31 -4.04
C ASP A 129 -6.35 -0.62 -3.33
N ILE A 130 -6.08 0.07 -2.22
CA ILE A 130 -4.90 -0.20 -1.39
C ILE A 130 -4.96 -1.60 -0.78
N THR A 131 -6.13 -2.04 -0.33
CA THR A 131 -6.32 -3.41 0.19
C THR A 131 -6.05 -4.44 -0.91
N ARG A 132 -6.52 -4.21 -2.14
CA ARG A 132 -6.25 -5.08 -3.29
C ARG A 132 -4.76 -5.14 -3.64
N LYS A 133 -4.04 -4.02 -3.56
CA LYS A 133 -2.58 -4.01 -3.72
C LYS A 133 -1.88 -4.86 -2.65
N ALA A 134 -2.27 -4.72 -1.38
CA ALA A 134 -1.72 -5.57 -0.31
C ALA A 134 -1.96 -7.05 -0.58
N VAL A 135 -3.19 -7.43 -1.00
CA VAL A 135 -3.53 -8.81 -1.40
C VAL A 135 -2.59 -9.31 -2.49
N ALA A 136 -2.41 -8.52 -3.56
CA ALA A 136 -1.57 -8.90 -4.70
C ALA A 136 -0.12 -9.19 -4.29
N GLU A 137 0.48 -8.34 -3.44
CA GLU A 137 1.87 -8.51 -3.01
C GLU A 137 2.06 -9.68 -2.05
N PHE A 138 1.13 -9.92 -1.11
CA PHE A 138 1.19 -11.10 -0.25
C PHE A 138 1.00 -12.39 -1.06
N GLN A 139 0.07 -12.43 -2.01
CA GLN A 139 -0.11 -13.57 -2.90
C GLN A 139 1.13 -13.82 -3.78
N ARG A 140 1.75 -12.74 -4.28
CA ARG A 140 2.99 -12.81 -5.03
C ARG A 140 4.11 -13.44 -4.21
N LEU A 141 4.28 -13.01 -2.94
CA LEU A 141 5.28 -13.58 -2.04
C LEU A 141 5.05 -15.07 -1.81
N ILE A 142 3.83 -15.46 -1.44
CA ILE A 142 3.46 -16.85 -1.14
C ILE A 142 3.72 -17.76 -2.35
N ARG A 143 3.38 -17.28 -3.55
CA ARG A 143 3.54 -18.03 -4.80
C ARG A 143 4.99 -18.12 -5.25
N THR A 144 5.75 -17.00 -5.15
CA THR A 144 7.10 -16.92 -5.72
C THR A 144 8.16 -17.45 -4.76
N TYR A 145 7.91 -17.34 -3.44
CA TYR A 145 8.86 -17.73 -2.40
C TYR A 145 8.19 -18.61 -1.33
N PRO A 146 7.74 -19.82 -1.70
CA PRO A 146 6.97 -20.71 -0.81
C PRO A 146 7.75 -21.13 0.45
N ASP A 147 9.08 -21.17 0.38
CA ASP A 147 9.96 -21.56 1.48
C ASP A 147 10.46 -20.35 2.32
N SER A 148 9.99 -19.15 2.00
CA SER A 148 10.39 -17.94 2.70
C SER A 148 9.93 -17.94 4.17
N PRO A 149 10.77 -17.48 5.12
CA PRO A 149 10.37 -17.29 6.52
C PRO A 149 9.24 -16.26 6.69
N PHE A 150 8.95 -15.46 5.65
CA PHE A 150 7.86 -14.49 5.66
C PHE A 150 6.52 -15.07 5.19
N ARG A 151 6.48 -16.30 4.65
CA ARG A 151 5.29 -16.93 4.08
C ARG A 151 4.11 -16.95 5.05
N ILE A 152 4.28 -17.55 6.24
CA ILE A 152 3.19 -17.67 7.24
C ILE A 152 2.67 -16.29 7.67
N ARG A 153 3.58 -15.32 7.82
CA ARG A 153 3.21 -13.94 8.15
C ARG A 153 2.42 -13.28 7.02
N ALA A 154 2.79 -13.55 5.77
CA ALA A 154 2.07 -13.05 4.59
C ALA A 154 0.68 -13.68 4.47
N GLU A 155 0.54 -15.00 4.68
CA GLU A 155 -0.76 -15.71 4.71
C GLU A 155 -1.71 -15.11 5.76
N ASN A 156 -1.21 -14.85 6.96
CA ASN A 156 -2.00 -14.22 8.01
C ASN A 156 -2.44 -12.79 7.64
N ARG A 157 -1.58 -11.99 6.99
CA ARG A 157 -1.94 -10.64 6.54
C ARG A 157 -2.89 -10.68 5.34
N LEU A 158 -2.68 -11.59 4.42
CA LEU A 158 -3.57 -11.86 3.29
C LEU A 158 -5.00 -12.18 3.77
N SER A 159 -5.15 -13.07 4.75
CA SER A 159 -6.45 -13.40 5.32
C SER A 159 -7.18 -12.15 5.85
N ILE A 160 -6.48 -11.27 6.57
CA ILE A 160 -7.06 -10.01 7.08
C ILE A 160 -7.50 -9.10 5.92
N CYS A 161 -6.69 -8.99 4.86
CA CYS A 161 -7.04 -8.19 3.67
C CYS A 161 -8.29 -8.74 2.98
N LEU A 162 -8.36 -10.05 2.76
CA LEU A 162 -9.49 -10.72 2.13
C LEU A 162 -10.76 -10.57 2.98
N GLN A 163 -10.65 -10.67 4.30
CA GLN A 163 -11.76 -10.41 5.23
C GLN A 163 -12.29 -8.97 5.09
N ASN A 164 -11.39 -7.99 4.96
CA ASN A 164 -11.78 -6.59 4.76
C ASN A 164 -12.52 -6.42 3.42
N LEU A 165 -12.03 -7.01 2.33
CA LEU A 165 -12.68 -6.97 1.01
C LEU A 165 -14.07 -7.64 1.04
N ALA A 166 -14.20 -8.81 1.68
CA ALA A 166 -15.48 -9.49 1.83
C ALA A 166 -16.48 -8.63 2.61
N ASN A 167 -16.04 -8.03 3.71
CA ASN A 167 -16.87 -7.13 4.51
C ASN A 167 -17.28 -5.86 3.75
N HIS A 168 -16.41 -5.32 2.89
CA HIS A 168 -16.75 -4.21 1.99
C HIS A 168 -17.86 -4.60 1.00
N GLU A 169 -17.74 -5.75 0.33
CA GLU A 169 -18.77 -6.23 -0.60
C GLU A 169 -20.11 -6.47 0.12
N MET A 170 -20.07 -7.01 1.34
CA MET A 170 -21.27 -7.13 2.19
C MET A 170 -21.86 -5.77 2.55
N TYR A 171 -21.05 -4.78 2.87
CA TYR A 171 -21.48 -3.42 3.18
C TYR A 171 -22.17 -2.78 1.96
N VAL A 172 -21.55 -2.84 0.79
CA VAL A 172 -22.11 -2.31 -0.47
C VAL A 172 -23.38 -3.05 -0.85
N GLY A 173 -23.42 -4.38 -0.71
CA GLY A 173 -24.60 -5.19 -0.97
C GLY A 173 -25.78 -4.79 -0.07
N ARG A 174 -25.55 -4.59 1.23
CA ARG A 174 -26.58 -4.11 2.17
C ARG A 174 -27.08 -2.70 1.84
N PHE A 175 -26.18 -1.83 1.37
CA PHE A 175 -26.55 -0.48 0.90
C PHE A 175 -27.51 -0.58 -0.29
N TYR A 176 -27.14 -1.30 -1.35
CA TYR A 176 -28.03 -1.49 -2.51
C TYR A 176 -29.36 -2.15 -2.14
N PHE A 177 -29.35 -3.09 -1.19
CA PHE A 177 -30.58 -3.73 -0.71
C PHE A 177 -31.54 -2.73 -0.05
N LYS A 178 -31.02 -1.78 0.74
CA LYS A 178 -31.80 -0.72 1.40
C LYS A 178 -32.36 0.29 0.40
N GLU A 179 -31.65 0.51 -0.70
CA GLU A 179 -32.07 1.41 -1.80
C GLU A 179 -32.97 0.69 -2.84
N ASP A 180 -33.54 -0.46 -2.49
CA ASP A 180 -34.39 -1.28 -3.36
C ASP A 180 -33.73 -1.72 -4.68
N GLN A 181 -32.41 -1.58 -4.80
CA GLN A 181 -31.62 -2.00 -5.97
C GLN A 181 -31.26 -3.49 -5.88
N TYR A 182 -32.27 -4.35 -5.85
CA TYR A 182 -32.11 -5.77 -5.54
C TYR A 182 -31.23 -6.54 -6.52
N LYS A 183 -31.19 -6.17 -7.80
CA LYS A 183 -30.29 -6.79 -8.80
C LYS A 183 -28.82 -6.49 -8.47
N ALA A 184 -28.49 -5.24 -8.15
CA ALA A 184 -27.14 -4.83 -7.78
C ALA A 184 -26.73 -5.45 -6.43
N ALA A 185 -27.61 -5.42 -5.44
CA ALA A 185 -27.40 -6.06 -4.16
C ALA A 185 -27.08 -7.56 -4.30
N LYS A 186 -27.91 -8.29 -5.07
CA LYS A 186 -27.72 -9.72 -5.33
C LYS A 186 -26.36 -10.00 -5.93
N ALA A 187 -25.93 -9.22 -6.94
CA ALA A 187 -24.63 -9.40 -7.59
C ALA A 187 -23.45 -9.23 -6.60
N ARG A 188 -23.56 -8.27 -5.64
CA ARG A 188 -22.53 -8.09 -4.61
C ARG A 188 -22.45 -9.31 -3.66
N PHE A 189 -23.59 -9.80 -3.19
CA PHE A 189 -23.61 -10.97 -2.31
C PHE A 189 -23.18 -12.25 -3.01
N GLU A 190 -23.50 -12.44 -4.28
CA GLU A 190 -22.99 -13.54 -5.10
C GLU A 190 -21.47 -13.44 -5.28
N GLY A 191 -20.95 -12.21 -5.44
CA GLY A 191 -19.52 -11.94 -5.46
C GLY A 191 -18.82 -12.36 -4.17
N VAL A 192 -19.44 -12.13 -3.01
CA VAL A 192 -18.91 -12.60 -1.72
C VAL A 192 -18.79 -14.12 -1.68
N ILE A 193 -19.86 -14.83 -2.04
CA ILE A 193 -19.86 -16.30 -2.03
C ILE A 193 -18.82 -16.88 -2.99
N LYS A 194 -18.67 -16.27 -4.17
CA LYS A 194 -17.75 -16.74 -5.20
C LYS A 194 -16.28 -16.48 -4.87
N ASN A 195 -15.98 -15.27 -4.38
CA ASN A 195 -14.59 -14.81 -4.26
C ASN A 195 -14.02 -14.98 -2.84
N PHE A 196 -14.89 -15.19 -1.82
CA PHE A 196 -14.52 -15.24 -0.42
C PHE A 196 -15.24 -16.37 0.34
N PRO A 197 -15.19 -17.63 -0.13
CA PRO A 197 -16.05 -18.71 0.37
C PRO A 197 -15.84 -19.06 1.85
N ASP A 198 -14.60 -18.91 2.35
CA ASP A 198 -14.18 -19.44 3.66
C ASP A 198 -13.99 -18.36 4.74
N LEU A 199 -14.51 -17.16 4.54
CA LEU A 199 -14.27 -16.02 5.44
C LEU A 199 -15.44 -15.71 6.42
N GLY A 200 -16.42 -16.61 6.51
CA GLY A 200 -17.52 -16.52 7.49
C GLY A 200 -18.74 -15.70 7.05
N GLN A 201 -18.70 -14.96 5.93
CA GLN A 201 -19.84 -14.18 5.43
C GLN A 201 -20.82 -14.99 4.60
N TYR A 202 -20.53 -16.24 4.28
CA TYR A 202 -21.31 -17.08 3.36
C TYR A 202 -22.82 -17.13 3.73
N ASN A 203 -23.13 -17.48 4.96
CA ASN A 203 -24.52 -17.65 5.40
C ASN A 203 -25.32 -16.35 5.33
N GLU A 204 -24.70 -15.23 5.71
CA GLU A 204 -25.33 -13.92 5.64
C GLU A 204 -25.56 -13.51 4.18
N ALA A 205 -24.56 -13.63 3.31
CA ALA A 205 -24.66 -13.34 1.89
C ALA A 205 -25.75 -14.18 1.23
N PHE A 206 -25.79 -15.49 1.51
CA PHE A 206 -26.82 -16.38 0.98
C PHE A 206 -28.24 -15.99 1.43
N SER A 207 -28.40 -15.58 2.68
CA SER A 207 -29.68 -15.08 3.20
C SER A 207 -30.13 -13.83 2.43
N TYR A 208 -29.22 -12.88 2.18
CA TYR A 208 -29.53 -11.69 1.40
C TYR A 208 -29.83 -11.99 -0.07
N ILE A 209 -29.15 -12.94 -0.71
CA ILE A 209 -29.45 -13.39 -2.07
C ILE A 209 -30.91 -13.87 -2.15
N LYS A 210 -31.34 -14.71 -1.20
CA LYS A 210 -32.74 -15.17 -1.14
C LYS A 210 -33.73 -14.00 -0.98
N LYS A 211 -33.42 -13.05 -0.09
CA LYS A 211 -34.26 -11.85 0.10
C LYS A 211 -34.35 -11.03 -1.19
N CYS A 212 -33.24 -10.84 -1.90
CA CYS A 212 -33.22 -10.14 -3.19
C CYS A 212 -34.09 -10.86 -4.22
N GLN A 213 -33.99 -12.18 -4.34
CA GLN A 213 -34.81 -12.99 -5.26
C GLN A 213 -36.32 -12.82 -5.01
N ILE A 214 -36.71 -12.87 -3.72
CA ILE A 214 -38.14 -12.66 -3.34
C ILE A 214 -38.63 -11.27 -3.75
N GLN A 215 -37.81 -10.21 -3.54
CA GLN A 215 -38.22 -8.85 -3.90
C GLN A 215 -38.26 -8.66 -5.42
N LEU A 216 -37.34 -9.24 -6.17
CA LEU A 216 -37.32 -9.20 -7.63
C LEU A 216 -38.56 -9.88 -8.21
N ALA A 217 -38.92 -11.06 -7.70
CA ALA A 217 -40.15 -11.75 -8.14
C ALA A 217 -41.41 -10.92 -7.89
N LYS A 218 -41.51 -10.25 -6.73
CA LYS A 218 -42.62 -9.33 -6.43
C LYS A 218 -42.68 -8.14 -7.36
N LEU A 219 -41.53 -7.60 -7.78
CA LEU A 219 -41.49 -6.48 -8.75
C LEU A 219 -41.97 -6.95 -10.14
N GLU A 220 -41.48 -8.11 -10.59
CA GLU A 220 -41.93 -8.71 -11.87
C GLU A 220 -43.43 -8.97 -11.89
N GLU A 221 -44.00 -9.54 -10.81
CA GLU A 221 -45.47 -9.74 -10.73
C GLU A 221 -46.22 -8.42 -10.79
N LYS A 222 -45.76 -7.36 -10.14
CA LYS A 222 -46.39 -6.04 -10.20
C LYS A 222 -46.34 -5.46 -11.61
N GLU A 223 -45.20 -5.60 -12.29
CA GLU A 223 -45.05 -5.13 -13.69
C GLU A 223 -45.96 -5.88 -14.65
N VAL A 224 -46.10 -7.21 -14.51
CA VAL A 224 -47.01 -8.00 -15.31
C VAL A 224 -48.46 -7.53 -15.10
N LYS A 225 -48.91 -7.41 -13.84
CA LYS A 225 -50.26 -6.92 -13.53
C LYS A 225 -50.53 -5.49 -14.05
N LYS A 226 -49.51 -4.65 -14.06
CA LYS A 226 -49.60 -3.30 -14.62
C LYS A 226 -49.78 -3.33 -16.14
N ARG A 227 -49.02 -4.14 -16.86
CA ARG A 227 -49.12 -4.33 -18.32
C ARG A 227 -50.51 -4.88 -18.70
N GLU A 228 -50.98 -5.90 -18.00
CA GLU A 228 -52.33 -6.46 -18.24
C GLU A 228 -53.44 -5.42 -18.07
N LYS A 229 -53.31 -4.53 -17.05
CA LYS A 229 -54.29 -3.44 -16.86
C LYS A 229 -54.22 -2.39 -17.99
N GLU A 230 -53.04 -2.02 -18.43
CA GLU A 230 -52.83 -1.08 -19.53
C GLU A 230 -53.37 -1.65 -20.85
N GLU A 231 -53.14 -2.92 -21.13
CA GLU A 231 -53.68 -3.60 -22.31
C GLU A 231 -55.18 -3.65 -22.30
N LYS A 232 -55.85 -3.98 -21.18
CA LYS A 232 -57.30 -3.96 -21.03
C LYS A 232 -57.87 -2.56 -21.28
N ARG A 233 -57.28 -1.53 -20.69
CA ARG A 233 -57.71 -0.14 -20.90
C ARG A 233 -57.61 0.27 -22.37
N ASN A 234 -56.50 -0.06 -23.05
CA ASN A 234 -56.31 0.26 -24.46
C ASN A 234 -57.30 -0.49 -25.37
N GLN A 235 -57.73 -1.71 -24.99
CA GLN A 235 -58.76 -2.46 -25.71
C GLN A 235 -60.14 -1.87 -25.51
N GLU A 236 -60.44 -1.31 -24.34
CA GLU A 236 -61.74 -0.63 -24.05
C GLU A 236 -61.82 0.74 -24.74
N GLU A 237 -60.75 1.51 -24.83
CA GLU A 237 -60.70 2.84 -25.50
C GLU A 237 -60.67 2.76 -27.05
N ALA A 238 -60.14 1.64 -27.60
CA ALA A 238 -60.03 1.48 -29.06
C ALA A 238 -61.36 1.53 -29.83
N PRO A 239 -62.53 1.01 -29.34
CA PRO A 239 -63.81 1.12 -30.04
C PRO A 239 -64.44 2.52 -29.97
N GLU A 240 -64.19 3.32 -28.95
CA GLU A 240 -64.71 4.68 -28.84
C GLU A 240 -64.07 5.63 -29.86
N LYS A 241 -62.77 5.59 -30.05
CA LYS A 241 -62.04 6.39 -31.05
C LYS A 241 -62.49 6.10 -32.50
N LYS A 242 -62.84 4.84 -32.79
CA LYS A 242 -63.42 4.47 -34.13
C LYS A 242 -64.81 4.96 -34.35
N LYS A 243 -65.60 5.30 -33.32
CA LYS A 243 -66.93 5.90 -33.46
C LYS A 243 -66.83 7.41 -33.66
N GLU A 244 -65.90 8.11 -33.04
CA GLU A 244 -65.74 9.56 -33.25
C GLU A 244 -65.20 9.91 -34.64
N GLU A 245 -64.33 9.09 -35.24
CA GLU A 245 -63.77 9.27 -36.59
C GLU A 245 -64.83 9.04 -37.70
N LYS A 246 -65.96 8.39 -37.37
CA LYS A 246 -67.08 8.13 -38.35
C LYS A 246 -68.18 9.16 -38.28
N THR A 247 -68.08 10.13 -37.36
CA THR A 247 -69.16 11.16 -37.17
C THR A 247 -68.67 12.58 -37.55
N THR A 248 -67.47 12.70 -38.12
CA THR A 248 -66.94 13.92 -38.71
C THR A 248 -66.87 13.77 -40.24
#